data_a3697b30bbbb4871b66c4d334a7512f3
#
_entry.id   a3697b30bbbb4871b66c4d334a7512f3
#
_cell.length_a   1.000
_cell.length_b   1.000
_cell.length_c   1.000
_cell.angle_alpha   90.00
_cell.angle_beta   90.00
_cell.angle_gamma   90.00
#
_symmetry.space_group_name_H-M   'P 1'
#
loop_
_entity.id
_entity.type
_entity.pdbx_description
1 polymer ?
#
loop_
_entity_poly.entity_id
_entity_poly.type
_entity_poly.pdbx_seq_one_letter_code
_entity_poly.pdbx_strand_id
1 'polypeptide(L)'
;MTNIQNYLRIALVAAVTNLAMGGPSMAQTAAKPAAPVAAAPAPAASNSLGGDDKVVATVNGYEIKTSEVRMAFDDVIGQLPNLPAKMRYPFVVEFLIERHLIAQVAAKEGVADTDDYKRRLAAYQAKALRDSYLADRLAPTITDAELKTEYDAEAAKVQQTERVRAHHILVATEKEANDIIAKLKAGAKFEDLAKQYSLDGSKDYGGDLGYFSAPEMVPEFSKAAFALKVGELSAPTKSDYGWHVIRLDDRKMGTAPPFDQVKDALRNVKVRDKLQAKLQSLQSTAKVELLDPDLKKAHDDYQAQVKAAQDQAKTPGAAGAAAQPDDSRKGDLAAPDDVPAKQQ
;
A
#
# COMPACT_ATOMS: atom_id res chain seq x y z
N MET A 1 -14.31 -13.84 4.15
CA MET A 1 -14.30 -12.96 5.34
C MET A 1 -12.90 -12.70 5.92
N THR A 2 -11.86 -13.40 5.49
CA THR A 2 -10.50 -13.37 6.10
C THR A 2 -9.59 -12.23 5.60
N ASN A 3 -9.92 -11.57 4.49
CA ASN A 3 -9.03 -10.55 3.90
C ASN A 3 -9.13 -9.16 4.53
N ILE A 4 -10.27 -8.76 5.08
CA ILE A 4 -10.47 -7.45 5.69
C ILE A 4 -9.63 -7.30 6.96
N GLN A 5 -9.58 -8.34 7.78
CA GLN A 5 -8.81 -8.33 9.03
C GLN A 5 -7.30 -8.19 8.80
N ASN A 6 -6.76 -8.75 7.72
CA ASN A 6 -5.34 -8.62 7.40
C ASN A 6 -4.99 -7.23 6.85
N TYR A 7 -5.85 -6.62 6.04
CA TYR A 7 -5.59 -5.27 5.51
C TYR A 7 -5.75 -4.19 6.58
N LEU A 8 -6.71 -4.30 7.49
CA LEU A 8 -6.86 -3.38 8.61
C LEU A 8 -5.69 -3.50 9.59
N ARG A 9 -5.19 -4.72 9.84
CA ARG A 9 -3.98 -4.97 10.63
C ARG A 9 -2.75 -4.35 9.96
N ILE A 10 -2.60 -4.47 8.65
CA ILE A 10 -1.49 -3.88 7.88
C ILE A 10 -1.60 -2.36 7.85
N ALA A 11 -2.78 -1.77 7.67
CA ALA A 11 -2.96 -0.33 7.68
C ALA A 11 -2.74 0.29 9.07
N LEU A 12 -3.18 -0.37 10.15
CA LEU A 12 -2.93 0.06 11.53
C LEU A 12 -1.46 -0.14 11.95
N VAL A 13 -0.81 -1.21 11.48
CA VAL A 13 0.62 -1.48 11.76
C VAL A 13 1.52 -0.59 10.89
N ALA A 14 1.19 -0.36 9.61
CA ALA A 14 1.97 0.51 8.72
C ALA A 14 1.99 1.98 9.18
N ALA A 15 0.93 2.47 9.84
CA ALA A 15 0.91 3.83 10.38
C ALA A 15 1.89 4.02 11.57
N VAL A 16 2.30 2.93 12.22
CA VAL A 16 3.25 2.96 13.34
C VAL A 16 4.70 2.69 12.90
N THR A 17 4.92 2.03 11.74
CA THR A 17 6.26 1.63 11.28
C THR A 17 6.90 2.61 10.28
N ASN A 18 6.22 3.65 9.83
CA ASN A 18 6.76 4.60 8.84
C ASN A 18 7.72 5.66 9.45
N LEU A 19 8.29 5.41 10.64
CA LEU A 19 9.27 6.30 11.27
C LEU A 19 10.71 5.75 11.27
N ALA A 20 11.01 4.66 10.54
CA ALA A 20 12.39 4.15 10.47
C ALA A 20 12.66 3.33 9.19
N MET A 21 12.70 3.96 8.05
CA MET A 21 13.43 3.45 6.88
C MET A 21 14.26 4.58 6.29
N GLY A 22 15.45 4.80 6.86
CA GLY A 22 16.50 5.62 6.26
C GLY A 22 17.16 4.87 5.13
N GLY A 23 17.02 5.35 3.90
CA GLY A 23 17.85 4.97 2.77
C GLY A 23 19.28 5.55 2.92
N PRO A 24 20.28 5.10 2.11
CA PRO A 24 21.69 5.37 2.33
C PRO A 24 21.99 6.87 2.22
N SER A 25 22.58 7.40 3.29
CA SER A 25 23.06 8.77 3.44
C SER A 25 24.27 9.03 2.53
N MET A 26 24.09 9.93 1.56
CA MET A 26 25.20 10.75 1.08
C MET A 26 25.33 11.93 2.05
N ALA A 27 26.55 12.12 2.53
CA ALA A 27 26.90 13.17 3.47
C ALA A 27 26.50 14.55 2.94
N GLN A 28 25.65 15.27 3.68
CA GLN A 28 25.48 16.71 3.54
C GLN A 28 25.57 17.38 4.91
N THR A 29 26.35 18.42 4.91
CA THR A 29 26.74 19.32 6.00
C THR A 29 25.54 19.81 6.82
N ALA A 30 25.74 19.86 8.13
CA ALA A 30 24.79 20.28 9.14
C ALA A 30 24.22 21.69 8.86
N ALA A 31 22.90 21.77 8.68
CA ALA A 31 22.11 22.97 8.81
C ALA A 31 21.13 22.80 9.99
N LYS A 32 21.07 23.86 10.81
CA LYS A 32 20.27 24.06 12.01
C LYS A 32 18.80 23.56 11.86
N PRO A 33 18.22 22.88 12.86
CA PRO A 33 16.84 22.40 12.75
C PRO A 33 15.85 23.56 12.66
N ALA A 34 15.11 23.64 11.55
CA ALA A 34 13.93 24.47 11.42
C ALA A 34 12.75 23.81 12.13
N ALA A 35 11.92 24.62 12.76
CA ALA A 35 10.70 24.18 13.46
C ALA A 35 9.77 23.38 12.56
N PRO A 36 8.94 22.47 13.11
CA PRO A 36 8.04 21.65 12.30
C PRO A 36 7.03 22.54 11.58
N VAL A 37 7.12 22.55 10.26
CA VAL A 37 6.08 23.14 9.40
C VAL A 37 4.87 22.23 9.53
N ALA A 38 3.78 22.77 10.06
CA ALA A 38 2.49 22.07 10.08
C ALA A 38 2.16 21.61 8.66
N ALA A 39 1.95 20.32 8.48
CA ALA A 39 1.48 19.75 7.23
C ALA A 39 0.15 20.45 6.88
N ALA A 40 0.12 21.09 5.72
CA ALA A 40 -1.12 21.63 5.18
C ALA A 40 -2.13 20.48 5.05
N PRO A 41 -3.39 20.66 5.44
CA PRO A 41 -4.40 19.64 5.27
C PRO A 41 -4.49 19.29 3.79
N ALA A 42 -4.39 17.99 3.47
CA ALA A 42 -4.68 17.49 2.15
C ALA A 42 -6.07 17.99 1.75
N PRO A 43 -6.29 18.49 0.53
CA PRO A 43 -7.62 18.94 0.12
C PRO A 43 -8.55 17.74 0.21
N ALA A 44 -9.56 17.83 1.06
CA ALA A 44 -10.65 16.89 1.10
C ALA A 44 -11.26 16.83 -0.30
N ALA A 45 -11.13 15.68 -0.97
CA ALA A 45 -11.75 15.43 -2.25
C ALA A 45 -13.28 15.34 -2.05
N SER A 46 -13.93 16.48 -1.94
CA SER A 46 -15.38 16.55 -2.12
C SER A 46 -15.66 16.52 -3.62
N ASN A 47 -15.83 15.34 -4.17
CA ASN A 47 -16.29 15.12 -5.54
C ASN A 47 -17.79 15.43 -5.71
N SER A 48 -18.32 16.43 -5.02
CA SER A 48 -19.62 16.96 -5.38
C SER A 48 -19.45 17.95 -6.54
N LEU A 49 -19.93 17.60 -7.72
CA LEU A 49 -20.08 18.46 -8.88
C LEU A 49 -21.07 19.64 -8.64
N GLY A 50 -21.45 19.90 -7.40
CA GLY A 50 -22.40 20.89 -6.95
C GLY A 50 -21.74 22.19 -6.47
N GLY A 51 -21.22 22.97 -7.38
CA GLY A 51 -20.88 24.38 -7.21
C GLY A 51 -21.12 25.07 -8.55
N ASP A 52 -21.33 26.40 -8.56
CA ASP A 52 -21.49 27.17 -9.80
C ASP A 52 -20.45 26.77 -10.83
N ASP A 53 -20.87 26.02 -11.85
CA ASP A 53 -19.99 25.55 -12.93
C ASP A 53 -19.78 26.70 -13.93
N LYS A 54 -18.87 27.61 -13.57
CA LYS A 54 -18.62 28.87 -14.27
C LYS A 54 -17.82 28.62 -15.55
N VAL A 55 -18.17 29.31 -16.60
CA VAL A 55 -17.36 29.39 -17.82
C VAL A 55 -16.08 30.14 -17.50
N VAL A 56 -14.93 29.51 -17.78
CA VAL A 56 -13.58 30.07 -17.53
C VAL A 56 -12.88 30.49 -18.82
N ALA A 57 -13.25 29.87 -19.93
CA ALA A 57 -12.76 30.23 -21.28
C ALA A 57 -13.76 29.81 -22.34
N THR A 58 -13.64 30.36 -23.55
CA THR A 58 -14.39 29.91 -24.73
C THR A 58 -13.45 29.64 -25.90
N VAL A 59 -13.72 28.59 -26.67
CA VAL A 59 -12.94 28.21 -27.86
C VAL A 59 -13.89 27.99 -29.04
N ASN A 60 -13.93 28.96 -29.98
CA ASN A 60 -14.85 28.92 -31.10
C ASN A 60 -16.32 28.64 -30.71
N GLY A 61 -16.77 29.24 -29.60
CA GLY A 61 -18.12 29.06 -29.05
C GLY A 61 -18.30 27.86 -28.14
N TYR A 62 -17.31 27.00 -27.98
CA TYR A 62 -17.32 25.96 -26.94
C TYR A 62 -16.94 26.58 -25.59
N GLU A 63 -17.72 26.29 -24.56
CA GLU A 63 -17.50 26.79 -23.21
C GLU A 63 -16.67 25.78 -22.37
N ILE A 64 -15.48 26.17 -21.95
CA ILE A 64 -14.69 25.44 -20.96
C ILE A 64 -15.16 25.88 -19.57
N LYS A 65 -15.59 24.92 -18.76
CA LYS A 65 -16.15 25.18 -17.42
C LYS A 65 -15.19 24.78 -16.30
N THR A 66 -15.44 25.30 -15.11
CA THR A 66 -14.64 24.96 -13.90
C THR A 66 -14.65 23.47 -13.59
N SER A 67 -15.73 22.75 -13.88
CA SER A 67 -15.81 21.30 -13.74
C SER A 67 -14.81 20.57 -14.66
N GLU A 68 -14.68 21.04 -15.92
CA GLU A 68 -13.75 20.47 -16.88
C GLU A 68 -12.29 20.74 -16.46
N VAL A 69 -11.99 21.96 -16.00
CA VAL A 69 -10.66 22.28 -15.45
C VAL A 69 -10.32 21.37 -14.27
N ARG A 70 -11.27 21.12 -13.38
CA ARG A 70 -11.07 20.23 -12.22
C ARG A 70 -10.81 18.79 -12.64
N MET A 71 -11.56 18.27 -13.60
CA MET A 71 -11.33 16.90 -14.13
C MET A 71 -9.96 16.75 -14.78
N ALA A 72 -9.51 17.80 -15.51
CA ALA A 72 -8.21 17.77 -16.18
C ALA A 72 -7.04 18.04 -15.24
N PHE A 73 -7.30 18.65 -14.06
CA PHE A 73 -6.25 19.15 -13.17
C PHE A 73 -5.33 18.04 -12.68
N ASP A 74 -5.90 16.94 -12.19
CA ASP A 74 -5.12 15.84 -11.63
C ASP A 74 -4.33 15.10 -12.72
N ASP A 75 -4.94 14.89 -13.90
CA ASP A 75 -4.30 14.23 -15.04
C ASP A 75 -3.10 15.04 -15.56
N VAL A 76 -3.24 16.36 -15.64
CA VAL A 76 -2.22 17.25 -16.19
C VAL A 76 -1.13 17.56 -15.18
N ILE A 77 -1.50 17.93 -13.96
CA ILE A 77 -0.53 18.36 -12.92
C ILE A 77 0.24 17.17 -12.37
N GLY A 78 -0.34 15.98 -12.34
CA GLY A 78 0.35 14.76 -11.94
C GLY A 78 1.59 14.46 -12.79
N GLN A 79 1.61 14.90 -14.05
CA GLN A 79 2.75 14.75 -14.96
C GLN A 79 3.80 15.89 -14.84
N LEU A 80 3.46 16.99 -14.14
CA LEU A 80 4.29 18.18 -13.99
C LEU A 80 4.48 18.58 -12.52
N PRO A 81 5.12 17.73 -11.70
CA PRO A 81 5.22 17.94 -10.24
C PRO A 81 5.96 19.23 -9.86
N ASN A 82 6.85 19.73 -10.71
CA ASN A 82 7.67 20.93 -10.46
C ASN A 82 6.99 22.24 -10.90
N LEU A 83 5.77 22.21 -11.44
CA LEU A 83 5.08 23.43 -11.84
C LEU A 83 4.67 24.26 -10.61
N PRO A 84 5.08 25.54 -10.50
CA PRO A 84 4.71 26.42 -9.38
C PRO A 84 3.19 26.50 -9.18
N ALA A 85 2.73 26.48 -7.94
CA ALA A 85 1.29 26.42 -7.62
C ALA A 85 0.47 27.54 -8.32
N LYS A 86 1.01 28.76 -8.43
CA LYS A 86 0.34 29.88 -9.10
C LYS A 86 0.17 29.68 -10.62
N MET A 87 1.00 28.83 -11.22
CA MET A 87 0.97 28.55 -12.66
C MET A 87 0.07 27.36 -13.02
N ARG A 88 -0.29 26.52 -12.06
CA ARG A 88 -1.03 25.27 -12.32
C ARG A 88 -2.40 25.52 -12.94
N TYR A 89 -3.18 26.40 -12.37
CA TYR A 89 -4.53 26.67 -12.88
C TYR A 89 -4.51 27.29 -14.30
N PRO A 90 -3.77 28.40 -14.57
CA PRO A 90 -3.63 28.92 -15.91
C PRO A 90 -3.13 27.89 -16.93
N PHE A 91 -2.16 27.06 -16.54
CA PHE A 91 -1.61 26.01 -17.40
C PHE A 91 -2.67 24.98 -17.81
N VAL A 92 -3.50 24.51 -16.87
CA VAL A 92 -4.58 23.55 -17.16
C VAL A 92 -5.63 24.16 -18.09
N VAL A 93 -5.96 25.44 -17.90
CA VAL A 93 -6.90 26.16 -18.79
C VAL A 93 -6.32 26.25 -20.23
N GLU A 94 -5.06 26.63 -20.36
CA GLU A 94 -4.39 26.71 -21.68
C GLU A 94 -4.34 25.33 -22.34
N PHE A 95 -3.96 24.30 -21.61
CA PHE A 95 -3.97 22.94 -22.09
C PHE A 95 -5.36 22.49 -22.60
N LEU A 96 -6.44 22.88 -21.93
CA LEU A 96 -7.80 22.60 -22.39
C LEU A 96 -8.16 23.37 -23.65
N ILE A 97 -7.74 24.64 -23.76
CA ILE A 97 -7.92 25.44 -24.97
C ILE A 97 -7.27 24.74 -26.17
N GLU A 98 -6.00 24.36 -26.04
CA GLU A 98 -5.25 23.63 -27.09
C GLU A 98 -5.94 22.31 -27.44
N ARG A 99 -6.37 21.53 -26.42
CA ARG A 99 -7.11 20.26 -26.61
C ARG A 99 -8.36 20.48 -27.47
N HIS A 100 -9.17 21.50 -27.17
CA HIS A 100 -10.41 21.77 -27.91
C HIS A 100 -10.14 22.30 -29.31
N LEU A 101 -9.10 23.10 -29.53
CA LEU A 101 -8.71 23.54 -30.87
C LEU A 101 -8.37 22.34 -31.76
N ILE A 102 -7.52 21.43 -31.31
CA ILE A 102 -7.14 20.23 -32.05
C ILE A 102 -8.35 19.30 -32.23
N ALA A 103 -9.19 19.13 -31.21
CA ALA A 103 -10.39 18.29 -31.33
C ALA A 103 -11.37 18.82 -32.41
N GLN A 104 -11.52 20.14 -32.54
CA GLN A 104 -12.36 20.74 -33.58
C GLN A 104 -11.80 20.55 -35.00
N VAL A 105 -10.46 20.61 -35.14
CA VAL A 105 -9.81 20.29 -36.44
C VAL A 105 -10.01 18.80 -36.74
N ALA A 106 -9.70 17.93 -35.83
CA ALA A 106 -9.86 16.48 -36.01
C ALA A 106 -11.31 16.08 -36.40
N ALA A 107 -12.30 16.73 -35.79
CA ALA A 107 -13.70 16.49 -36.10
C ALA A 107 -14.03 16.93 -37.57
N LYS A 108 -13.50 18.09 -38.00
CA LYS A 108 -13.68 18.56 -39.39
C LYS A 108 -12.98 17.67 -40.42
N GLU A 109 -11.87 17.04 -40.04
CA GLU A 109 -11.13 16.10 -40.89
C GLU A 109 -11.68 14.67 -40.86
N GLY A 110 -12.81 14.44 -40.20
CA GLY A 110 -13.50 13.13 -40.21
C GLY A 110 -12.87 12.10 -39.25
N VAL A 111 -11.96 12.49 -38.35
CA VAL A 111 -11.35 11.55 -37.39
C VAL A 111 -12.43 10.90 -36.52
N ALA A 112 -13.52 11.63 -36.23
CA ALA A 112 -14.62 11.13 -35.40
C ALA A 112 -15.37 9.94 -36.06
N ASP A 113 -15.27 9.78 -37.38
CA ASP A 113 -15.94 8.70 -38.13
C ASP A 113 -15.11 7.42 -38.18
N THR A 114 -13.83 7.49 -37.81
CA THR A 114 -12.93 6.34 -37.82
C THR A 114 -13.30 5.28 -36.80
N ASP A 115 -13.08 4.01 -37.15
CA ASP A 115 -13.34 2.90 -36.21
C ASP A 115 -12.43 2.94 -34.99
N ASP A 116 -11.20 3.46 -35.15
CA ASP A 116 -10.26 3.61 -34.02
C ASP A 116 -10.79 4.63 -32.99
N TYR A 117 -11.23 5.79 -33.45
CA TYR A 117 -11.84 6.79 -32.57
C TYR A 117 -13.08 6.24 -31.86
N LYS A 118 -13.97 5.54 -32.60
CA LYS A 118 -15.17 4.93 -32.02
C LYS A 118 -14.84 3.90 -30.93
N ARG A 119 -13.82 3.05 -31.16
CA ARG A 119 -13.34 2.11 -30.15
C ARG A 119 -12.81 2.81 -28.89
N ARG A 120 -11.96 3.84 -29.07
CA ARG A 120 -11.42 4.64 -27.96
C ARG A 120 -12.54 5.34 -27.18
N LEU A 121 -13.49 5.95 -27.89
CA LEU A 121 -14.62 6.62 -27.27
C LEU A 121 -15.45 5.65 -26.42
N ALA A 122 -15.75 4.47 -26.92
CA ALA A 122 -16.48 3.43 -26.19
C ALA A 122 -15.71 3.00 -24.90
N ALA A 123 -14.39 2.85 -24.98
CA ALA A 123 -13.56 2.54 -23.83
C ALA A 123 -13.57 3.65 -22.78
N TYR A 124 -13.44 4.92 -23.19
CA TYR A 124 -13.51 6.07 -22.30
C TYR A 124 -14.91 6.22 -21.65
N GLN A 125 -15.98 5.97 -22.41
CA GLN A 125 -17.35 5.98 -21.90
C GLN A 125 -17.55 4.89 -20.84
N ALA A 126 -17.09 3.66 -21.08
CA ALA A 126 -17.17 2.59 -20.11
C ALA A 126 -16.38 2.91 -18.82
N LYS A 127 -15.20 3.50 -18.98
CA LYS A 127 -14.40 3.98 -17.83
C LYS A 127 -15.14 5.06 -17.06
N ALA A 128 -15.66 6.08 -17.73
CA ALA A 128 -16.39 7.19 -17.09
C ALA A 128 -17.63 6.68 -16.33
N LEU A 129 -18.42 5.78 -16.93
CA LEU A 129 -19.59 5.16 -16.28
C LEU A 129 -19.19 4.38 -15.01
N ARG A 130 -18.09 3.60 -15.10
CA ARG A 130 -17.57 2.87 -13.93
C ARG A 130 -17.16 3.84 -12.81
N ASP A 131 -16.38 4.86 -13.15
CA ASP A 131 -15.84 5.80 -12.17
C ASP A 131 -16.96 6.63 -11.54
N SER A 132 -17.95 7.10 -12.31
CA SER A 132 -19.15 7.76 -11.79
C SER A 132 -19.98 6.83 -10.89
N TYR A 133 -20.13 5.56 -11.25
CA TYR A 133 -20.83 4.61 -10.39
C TYR A 133 -20.12 4.45 -9.04
N LEU A 134 -18.79 4.38 -9.04
CA LEU A 134 -18.02 4.27 -7.80
C LEU A 134 -18.16 5.54 -6.93
N ALA A 135 -18.04 6.71 -7.54
CA ALA A 135 -18.11 7.99 -6.84
C ALA A 135 -19.52 8.33 -6.34
N ASP A 136 -20.53 8.16 -7.19
CA ASP A 136 -21.87 8.70 -6.94
C ASP A 136 -22.82 7.68 -6.32
N ARG A 137 -22.52 6.40 -6.46
CA ARG A 137 -23.42 5.32 -6.00
C ARG A 137 -22.80 4.44 -4.93
N LEU A 138 -21.53 4.03 -5.10
CA LEU A 138 -20.90 3.09 -4.18
C LEU A 138 -20.29 3.78 -2.96
N ALA A 139 -19.42 4.79 -3.19
CA ALA A 139 -18.70 5.48 -2.11
C ALA A 139 -19.64 6.14 -1.08
N PRO A 140 -20.77 6.79 -1.47
CA PRO A 140 -21.70 7.39 -0.50
C PRO A 140 -22.41 6.36 0.39
N THR A 141 -22.42 5.08 0.01
CA THR A 141 -22.98 4.03 0.88
C THR A 141 -22.12 3.69 2.08
N ILE A 142 -20.90 4.27 2.15
CA ILE A 142 -19.96 4.04 3.24
C ILE A 142 -20.03 5.24 4.17
N THR A 143 -20.72 5.08 5.28
CA THR A 143 -20.92 6.14 6.25
C THR A 143 -19.74 6.24 7.23
N ASP A 144 -19.52 7.43 7.79
CA ASP A 144 -18.53 7.63 8.86
C ASP A 144 -18.84 6.78 10.10
N ALA A 145 -20.11 6.54 10.39
CA ALA A 145 -20.56 5.69 11.49
C ALA A 145 -20.14 4.23 11.28
N GLU A 146 -20.28 3.70 10.05
CA GLU A 146 -19.81 2.35 9.69
C GLU A 146 -18.29 2.24 9.86
N LEU A 147 -17.54 3.23 9.35
CA LEU A 147 -16.08 3.28 9.48
C LEU A 147 -15.64 3.37 10.95
N LYS A 148 -16.33 4.21 11.75
CA LYS A 148 -16.01 4.36 13.17
C LYS A 148 -16.26 3.08 13.96
N THR A 149 -17.37 2.41 13.70
CA THR A 149 -17.70 1.14 14.36
C THR A 149 -16.64 0.07 14.08
N GLU A 150 -16.17 -0.02 12.84
CA GLU A 150 -15.14 -0.98 12.45
C GLU A 150 -13.78 -0.61 13.03
N TYR A 151 -13.44 0.68 12.99
CA TYR A 151 -12.24 1.18 13.63
C TYR A 151 -12.22 0.88 15.13
N ASP A 152 -13.32 1.14 15.85
CA ASP A 152 -13.37 0.91 17.30
C ASP A 152 -13.18 -0.57 17.65
N ALA A 153 -13.77 -1.47 16.85
CA ALA A 153 -13.59 -2.90 17.03
C ALA A 153 -12.14 -3.35 16.83
N GLU A 154 -11.43 -2.79 15.84
CA GLU A 154 -10.03 -3.12 15.59
C GLU A 154 -9.08 -2.40 16.55
N ALA A 155 -9.35 -1.14 16.89
CA ALA A 155 -8.61 -0.37 17.86
C ALA A 155 -8.62 -1.04 19.25
N ALA A 156 -9.77 -1.58 19.67
CA ALA A 156 -9.88 -2.35 20.92
C ALA A 156 -8.97 -3.58 20.91
N LYS A 157 -8.86 -4.31 19.78
CA LYS A 157 -7.95 -5.45 19.69
C LYS A 157 -6.48 -5.01 19.79
N VAL A 158 -6.12 -3.91 19.14
CA VAL A 158 -4.76 -3.34 19.22
C VAL A 158 -4.43 -2.95 20.64
N GLN A 159 -5.34 -2.27 21.34
CA GLN A 159 -5.16 -1.84 22.74
C GLN A 159 -5.07 -3.01 23.71
N GLN A 160 -5.63 -4.16 23.38
CA GLN A 160 -5.53 -5.40 24.17
C GLN A 160 -4.31 -6.24 23.78
N THR A 161 -3.59 -5.89 22.72
CA THR A 161 -2.44 -6.64 22.26
C THR A 161 -1.19 -6.12 22.95
N GLU A 162 -0.53 -7.00 23.69
CA GLU A 162 0.78 -6.69 24.26
C GLU A 162 1.83 -6.61 23.16
N ARG A 163 2.70 -5.59 23.24
CA ARG A 163 3.86 -5.40 22.38
C ARG A 163 5.12 -5.28 23.24
N VAL A 164 6.16 -5.96 22.81
CA VAL A 164 7.45 -5.93 23.49
C VAL A 164 8.52 -5.37 22.55
N ARG A 165 9.48 -4.65 23.11
CA ARG A 165 10.71 -4.26 22.39
C ARG A 165 11.84 -5.12 22.90
N ALA A 166 12.59 -5.70 21.98
CA ALA A 166 13.71 -6.55 22.35
C ALA A 166 14.91 -6.35 21.42
N HIS A 167 16.08 -6.62 21.93
CA HIS A 167 17.27 -6.87 21.16
C HIS A 167 17.49 -8.36 21.05
N HIS A 168 18.04 -8.83 19.92
CA HIS A 168 18.45 -10.22 19.80
C HIS A 168 19.80 -10.40 19.07
N ILE A 169 20.40 -11.54 19.33
CA ILE A 169 21.60 -12.03 18.64
C ILE A 169 21.28 -13.43 18.12
N LEU A 170 21.38 -13.62 16.81
CA LEU A 170 21.19 -14.92 16.15
C LEU A 170 22.54 -15.54 15.85
N VAL A 171 22.75 -16.79 16.23
CA VAL A 171 23.96 -17.56 15.96
C VAL A 171 23.63 -18.96 15.50
N ALA A 172 24.63 -19.68 14.93
CA ALA A 172 24.42 -20.99 14.35
C ALA A 172 24.30 -22.10 15.41
N THR A 173 24.96 -21.97 16.55
CA THR A 173 25.08 -23.04 17.55
C THR A 173 24.68 -22.59 18.96
N GLU A 174 24.19 -23.53 19.76
CA GLU A 174 23.87 -23.32 21.17
C GLU A 174 25.10 -22.89 21.98
N LYS A 175 26.28 -23.45 21.62
CA LYS A 175 27.53 -23.09 22.28
C LYS A 175 27.84 -21.63 22.11
N GLU A 176 27.73 -21.08 20.91
CA GLU A 176 27.93 -19.66 20.64
C GLU A 176 26.95 -18.79 21.43
N ALA A 177 25.67 -19.20 21.48
CA ALA A 177 24.66 -18.48 22.26
C ALA A 177 25.02 -18.45 23.76
N ASN A 178 25.48 -19.57 24.32
CA ASN A 178 25.94 -19.64 25.71
C ASN A 178 27.19 -18.77 25.96
N ASP A 179 28.16 -18.78 25.02
CA ASP A 179 29.36 -17.96 25.10
C ASP A 179 29.00 -16.44 25.09
N ILE A 180 28.00 -16.05 24.28
CA ILE A 180 27.48 -14.68 24.23
C ILE A 180 26.80 -14.32 25.55
N ILE A 181 25.96 -15.18 26.10
CA ILE A 181 25.32 -14.95 27.42
C ILE A 181 26.36 -14.79 28.53
N ALA A 182 27.42 -15.59 28.49
CA ALA A 182 28.51 -15.45 29.47
C ALA A 182 29.20 -14.07 29.36
N LYS A 183 29.48 -13.61 28.13
CA LYS A 183 30.08 -12.27 27.90
C LYS A 183 29.15 -11.14 28.36
N LEU A 184 27.83 -11.26 28.08
CA LEU A 184 26.83 -10.29 28.56
C LEU A 184 26.77 -10.22 30.07
N LYS A 185 26.79 -11.37 30.74
CA LYS A 185 26.83 -11.45 32.22
C LYS A 185 28.13 -10.89 32.80
N ALA A 186 29.24 -10.94 32.05
CA ALA A 186 30.51 -10.31 32.38
C ALA A 186 30.56 -8.80 32.11
N GLY A 187 29.48 -8.18 31.62
CA GLY A 187 29.37 -6.73 31.40
C GLY A 187 29.65 -6.26 29.99
N ALA A 188 29.79 -7.16 29.02
CA ALA A 188 29.88 -6.75 27.62
C ALA A 188 28.58 -6.10 27.15
N LYS A 189 28.65 -5.14 26.22
CA LYS A 189 27.47 -4.48 25.67
C LYS A 189 26.78 -5.38 24.66
N PHE A 190 25.45 -5.45 24.73
CA PHE A 190 24.63 -6.28 23.85
C PHE A 190 24.80 -5.88 22.39
N GLU A 191 24.76 -4.57 22.14
CA GLU A 191 24.85 -3.96 20.81
C GLU A 191 26.19 -4.28 20.12
N ASP A 192 27.30 -4.31 20.87
CA ASP A 192 28.63 -4.65 20.35
C ASP A 192 28.73 -6.13 19.98
N LEU A 193 28.16 -7.01 20.84
CA LEU A 193 28.12 -8.45 20.56
C LEU A 193 27.18 -8.77 19.40
N ALA A 194 26.05 -8.06 19.26
CA ALA A 194 25.15 -8.19 18.13
C ALA A 194 25.86 -7.86 16.80
N LYS A 195 26.56 -6.73 16.75
CA LYS A 195 27.34 -6.33 15.56
C LYS A 195 28.41 -7.36 15.20
N GLN A 196 29.06 -7.93 16.21
CA GLN A 196 30.20 -8.84 16.00
C GLN A 196 29.78 -10.26 15.64
N TYR A 197 28.71 -10.79 16.26
CA TYR A 197 28.40 -12.20 16.21
C TYR A 197 27.05 -12.53 15.54
N SER A 198 26.10 -11.59 15.46
CA SER A 198 24.79 -11.91 14.95
C SER A 198 24.80 -12.19 13.44
N LEU A 199 24.06 -13.23 13.07
CA LEU A 199 23.78 -13.57 11.66
C LEU A 199 22.56 -12.83 11.13
N ASP A 200 21.77 -12.17 12.01
CA ASP A 200 20.58 -11.43 11.62
C ASP A 200 20.90 -10.01 11.14
N GLY A 201 20.07 -9.49 10.21
CA GLY A 201 20.24 -8.14 9.65
C GLY A 201 20.10 -7.01 10.67
N SER A 202 19.43 -7.24 11.80
CA SER A 202 19.32 -6.27 12.90
C SER A 202 20.67 -5.97 13.59
N LYS A 203 21.71 -6.75 13.32
CA LYS A 203 23.07 -6.53 13.86
C LYS A 203 23.59 -5.11 13.63
N ASP A 204 23.25 -4.50 12.49
CA ASP A 204 23.68 -3.15 12.12
C ASP A 204 23.08 -2.08 13.05
N TYR A 205 21.95 -2.41 13.66
CA TYR A 205 21.25 -1.63 14.68
C TYR A 205 21.48 -2.17 16.11
N GLY A 206 22.54 -2.97 16.31
CA GLY A 206 22.86 -3.56 17.60
C GLY A 206 21.91 -4.67 18.04
N GLY A 207 21.13 -5.24 17.13
CA GLY A 207 20.17 -6.30 17.39
C GLY A 207 18.77 -5.80 17.75
N ASP A 208 18.48 -4.49 17.67
CA ASP A 208 17.16 -3.91 18.00
C ASP A 208 16.11 -4.33 16.96
N LEU A 209 15.05 -4.98 17.41
CA LEU A 209 13.90 -5.40 16.61
C LEU A 209 12.73 -4.41 16.66
N GLY A 210 12.85 -3.34 17.46
CA GLY A 210 11.73 -2.47 17.73
C GLY A 210 10.61 -3.17 18.51
N TYR A 211 9.40 -2.58 18.48
CA TYR A 211 8.23 -3.18 19.12
C TYR A 211 7.52 -4.16 18.22
N PHE A 212 7.26 -5.36 18.72
CA PHE A 212 6.50 -6.41 18.04
C PHE A 212 5.49 -7.08 18.96
N SER A 213 4.46 -7.68 18.38
CA SER A 213 3.50 -8.55 19.05
C SER A 213 3.86 -10.02 18.82
N ALA A 214 3.33 -10.91 19.65
CA ALA A 214 3.68 -12.33 19.58
C ALA A 214 3.45 -12.98 18.21
N PRO A 215 2.36 -12.69 17.46
CA PRO A 215 2.14 -13.28 16.11
C PRO A 215 3.08 -12.75 15.02
N GLU A 216 3.84 -11.69 15.27
CA GLU A 216 4.76 -11.10 14.27
C GLU A 216 6.11 -11.83 14.22
N MET A 217 6.37 -12.73 15.16
CA MET A 217 7.61 -13.50 15.28
C MET A 217 7.33 -15.01 15.26
N VAL A 218 8.37 -15.80 14.98
CA VAL A 218 8.25 -17.27 15.09
C VAL A 218 7.89 -17.70 16.50
N PRO A 219 7.11 -18.79 16.67
CA PRO A 219 6.53 -19.16 17.97
C PRO A 219 7.56 -19.34 19.09
N GLU A 220 8.70 -19.94 18.79
CA GLU A 220 9.76 -20.23 19.77
C GLU A 220 10.37 -18.91 20.30
N PHE A 221 10.65 -17.97 19.38
CA PHE A 221 11.17 -16.65 19.74
C PHE A 221 10.15 -15.85 20.55
N SER A 222 8.90 -15.80 20.05
CA SER A 222 7.81 -15.10 20.75
C SER A 222 7.62 -15.62 22.18
N LYS A 223 7.55 -16.95 22.34
CA LYS A 223 7.37 -17.57 23.65
C LYS A 223 8.49 -17.18 24.60
N ALA A 224 9.74 -17.16 24.11
CA ALA A 224 10.87 -16.76 24.94
C ALA A 224 10.82 -15.26 25.28
N ALA A 225 10.64 -14.39 24.29
CA ALA A 225 10.65 -12.94 24.50
C ALA A 225 9.53 -12.46 25.42
N PHE A 226 8.31 -12.98 25.26
CA PHE A 226 7.16 -12.59 26.09
C PHE A 226 7.19 -13.17 27.52
N ALA A 227 8.01 -14.20 27.79
CA ALA A 227 8.22 -14.73 29.12
C ALA A 227 9.22 -13.92 29.96
N LEU A 228 10.07 -13.08 29.31
CA LEU A 228 11.11 -12.29 29.99
C LEU A 228 10.50 -11.11 30.77
N LYS A 229 11.18 -10.68 31.80
CA LYS A 229 10.97 -9.36 32.44
C LYS A 229 11.82 -8.32 31.72
N VAL A 230 11.42 -7.06 31.81
CA VAL A 230 12.21 -5.95 31.24
C VAL A 230 13.63 -5.96 31.84
N GLY A 231 14.64 -5.90 30.96
CA GLY A 231 16.06 -6.01 31.30
C GLY A 231 16.60 -7.45 31.36
N GLU A 232 15.73 -8.46 31.25
CA GLU A 232 16.14 -9.87 31.38
C GLU A 232 16.69 -10.43 30.07
N LEU A 233 17.66 -11.34 30.16
CA LEU A 233 18.20 -12.13 29.06
C LEU A 233 17.54 -13.51 29.04
N SER A 234 17.23 -13.99 27.82
CA SER A 234 16.73 -15.35 27.63
C SER A 234 17.84 -16.40 27.86
N ALA A 235 17.43 -17.63 28.11
CA ALA A 235 18.25 -18.78 27.79
C ALA A 235 18.45 -18.87 26.25
N PRO A 236 19.45 -19.65 25.77
CA PRO A 236 19.55 -19.94 24.34
C PRO A 236 18.22 -20.49 23.80
N THR A 237 17.62 -19.80 22.85
CA THR A 237 16.31 -20.15 22.28
C THR A 237 16.50 -20.66 20.85
N LYS A 238 16.15 -21.92 20.58
CA LYS A 238 16.27 -22.54 19.26
C LYS A 238 15.06 -22.20 18.39
N SER A 239 15.30 -21.86 17.12
CA SER A 239 14.30 -21.80 16.04
C SER A 239 14.86 -22.46 14.78
N ASP A 240 14.09 -22.46 13.70
CA ASP A 240 14.55 -22.93 12.39
C ASP A 240 15.69 -22.06 11.81
N TYR A 241 15.84 -20.82 12.25
CA TYR A 241 16.90 -19.89 11.83
C TYR A 241 18.22 -20.07 12.58
N GLY A 242 18.21 -20.75 13.72
CA GLY A 242 19.39 -20.92 14.58
C GLY A 242 19.08 -20.72 16.05
N TRP A 243 20.04 -20.18 16.79
CA TRP A 243 19.95 -19.95 18.23
C TRP A 243 19.92 -18.46 18.53
N HIS A 244 18.94 -18.05 19.27
CA HIS A 244 18.71 -16.67 19.67
C HIS A 244 19.11 -16.41 21.13
N VAL A 245 19.78 -15.29 21.37
CA VAL A 245 19.91 -14.66 22.69
C VAL A 245 19.08 -13.41 22.66
N ILE A 246 18.11 -13.29 23.54
CA ILE A 246 17.11 -12.21 23.53
C ILE A 246 17.25 -11.39 24.81
N ARG A 247 17.22 -10.06 24.71
CA ARG A 247 17.06 -9.14 25.84
C ARG A 247 15.76 -8.37 25.68
N LEU A 248 14.90 -8.42 26.69
CA LEU A 248 13.68 -7.63 26.68
C LEU A 248 13.98 -6.21 27.18
N ASP A 249 13.71 -5.19 26.37
CA ASP A 249 13.98 -3.79 26.73
C ASP A 249 12.77 -3.07 27.28
N ASP A 250 11.59 -3.34 26.73
CA ASP A 250 10.35 -2.66 27.13
C ASP A 250 9.10 -3.51 26.82
N ARG A 251 8.01 -3.17 27.48
CA ARG A 251 6.73 -3.87 27.36
C ARG A 251 5.59 -2.86 27.48
N LYS A 252 4.67 -2.85 26.53
CA LYS A 252 3.50 -1.96 26.54
C LYS A 252 2.31 -2.57 25.83
N MET A 253 1.15 -2.03 26.09
CA MET A 253 -0.03 -2.33 25.27
C MET A 253 0.03 -1.59 23.95
N GLY A 254 -0.57 -2.15 22.93
CA GLY A 254 -0.66 -1.53 21.63
C GLY A 254 -1.45 -0.22 21.70
N THR A 255 -1.10 0.72 20.84
CA THR A 255 -1.82 2.00 20.71
C THR A 255 -2.34 2.11 19.29
N ALA A 256 -3.66 2.23 19.12
CA ALA A 256 -4.27 2.47 17.84
C ALA A 256 -4.05 3.95 17.43
N PRO A 257 -3.74 4.24 16.16
CA PRO A 257 -3.68 5.62 15.67
C PRO A 257 -5.07 6.27 15.76
N PRO A 258 -5.16 7.60 15.91
CA PRO A 258 -6.44 8.30 15.93
C PRO A 258 -7.28 8.00 14.68
N PHE A 259 -8.61 7.88 14.85
CA PHE A 259 -9.55 7.56 13.77
C PHE A 259 -9.38 8.49 12.54
N ASP A 260 -9.24 9.80 12.79
CA ASP A 260 -9.13 10.79 11.70
C ASP A 260 -7.88 10.60 10.83
N GLN A 261 -6.80 10.02 11.38
CA GLN A 261 -5.59 9.71 10.61
C GLN A 261 -5.75 8.51 9.68
N VAL A 262 -6.64 7.59 10.00
CA VAL A 262 -6.84 6.34 9.24
C VAL A 262 -8.16 6.28 8.49
N LYS A 263 -9.05 7.24 8.71
CA LYS A 263 -10.41 7.28 8.17
C LYS A 263 -10.44 7.13 6.65
N ASP A 264 -9.60 7.89 5.92
CA ASP A 264 -9.59 7.84 4.46
C ASP A 264 -9.04 6.51 3.93
N ALA A 265 -8.02 5.96 4.59
CA ALA A 265 -7.49 4.64 4.26
C ALA A 265 -8.56 3.55 4.49
N LEU A 266 -9.28 3.62 5.60
CA LEU A 266 -10.40 2.71 5.90
C LEU A 266 -11.50 2.82 4.85
N ARG A 267 -11.87 4.05 4.46
CA ARG A 267 -12.86 4.29 3.41
C ARG A 267 -12.45 3.65 2.09
N ASN A 268 -11.19 3.84 1.68
CA ASN A 268 -10.67 3.25 0.45
C ASN A 268 -10.70 1.72 0.46
N VAL A 269 -10.38 1.11 1.61
CA VAL A 269 -10.51 -0.35 1.79
C VAL A 269 -11.97 -0.78 1.64
N LYS A 270 -12.90 -0.09 2.31
CA LYS A 270 -14.33 -0.39 2.23
C LYS A 270 -14.92 -0.24 0.82
N VAL A 271 -14.50 0.81 0.09
CA VAL A 271 -14.90 0.97 -1.32
C VAL A 271 -14.46 -0.23 -2.14
N ARG A 272 -13.21 -0.67 -1.96
CA ARG A 272 -12.66 -1.83 -2.66
C ARG A 272 -13.44 -3.11 -2.33
N ASP A 273 -13.72 -3.35 -1.06
CA ASP A 273 -14.43 -4.55 -0.60
C ASP A 273 -15.88 -4.58 -1.13
N LYS A 274 -16.59 -3.45 -1.05
CA LYS A 274 -17.95 -3.33 -1.60
C LYS A 274 -17.94 -3.51 -3.12
N LEU A 275 -16.94 -2.96 -3.81
CA LEU A 275 -16.77 -3.16 -5.24
C LEU A 275 -16.51 -4.63 -5.58
N GLN A 276 -15.60 -5.29 -4.85
CA GLN A 276 -15.30 -6.70 -5.05
C GLN A 276 -16.55 -7.58 -4.84
N ALA A 277 -17.29 -7.35 -3.77
CA ALA A 277 -18.54 -8.06 -3.51
C ALA A 277 -19.57 -7.82 -4.62
N LYS A 278 -19.68 -6.58 -5.12
CA LYS A 278 -20.56 -6.25 -6.25
C LYS A 278 -20.14 -6.95 -7.53
N LEU A 279 -18.83 -6.94 -7.84
CA LEU A 279 -18.28 -7.64 -9.01
C LEU A 279 -18.54 -9.15 -8.94
N GLN A 280 -18.31 -9.76 -7.78
CA GLN A 280 -18.60 -11.19 -7.58
C GLN A 280 -20.07 -11.52 -7.81
N SER A 281 -20.97 -10.69 -7.30
CA SER A 281 -22.42 -10.84 -7.55
C SER A 281 -22.77 -10.68 -9.03
N LEU A 282 -22.15 -9.73 -9.74
CA LEU A 282 -22.38 -9.53 -11.17
C LEU A 282 -21.81 -10.69 -12.00
N GLN A 283 -20.61 -11.15 -11.68
CA GLN A 283 -19.96 -12.27 -12.37
C GLN A 283 -20.75 -13.58 -12.25
N SER A 284 -21.40 -13.80 -11.10
CA SER A 284 -22.24 -15.01 -10.90
C SER A 284 -23.45 -15.07 -11.82
N THR A 285 -23.90 -13.93 -12.37
CA THR A 285 -25.08 -13.82 -13.25
C THR A 285 -24.74 -13.45 -14.69
N ALA A 286 -23.51 -12.94 -14.92
CA ALA A 286 -23.07 -12.54 -16.23
C ALA A 286 -22.72 -13.75 -17.10
N LYS A 287 -23.10 -13.70 -18.37
CA LYS A 287 -22.59 -14.64 -19.38
C LYS A 287 -21.26 -14.10 -19.90
N VAL A 288 -20.16 -14.66 -19.40
CA VAL A 288 -18.81 -14.33 -19.85
C VAL A 288 -18.26 -15.51 -20.63
N GLU A 289 -17.77 -15.25 -21.84
CA GLU A 289 -17.17 -16.25 -22.70
C GLU A 289 -15.78 -15.75 -23.17
N LEU A 290 -14.76 -16.49 -22.81
CA LEU A 290 -13.39 -16.22 -23.27
C LEU A 290 -13.18 -16.94 -24.61
N LEU A 291 -13.07 -16.18 -25.68
CA LEU A 291 -12.98 -16.72 -27.04
C LEU A 291 -11.54 -17.04 -27.47
N ASP A 292 -10.55 -16.39 -26.86
CA ASP A 292 -9.13 -16.66 -27.10
C ASP A 292 -8.72 -17.91 -26.28
N PRO A 293 -8.20 -18.97 -26.93
CA PRO A 293 -7.86 -20.22 -26.25
C PRO A 293 -6.72 -20.09 -25.23
N ASP A 294 -5.73 -19.25 -25.52
CA ASP A 294 -4.58 -19.04 -24.62
C ASP A 294 -5.00 -18.23 -23.40
N LEU A 295 -5.80 -17.20 -23.61
CA LEU A 295 -6.39 -16.42 -22.53
C LEU A 295 -7.31 -17.29 -21.64
N LYS A 296 -8.12 -18.17 -22.27
CA LYS A 296 -8.99 -19.11 -21.54
C LYS A 296 -8.17 -20.04 -20.67
N LYS A 297 -7.12 -20.64 -21.23
CA LYS A 297 -6.21 -21.53 -20.50
C LYS A 297 -5.55 -20.81 -19.32
N ALA A 298 -4.98 -19.61 -19.56
CA ALA A 298 -4.35 -18.83 -18.52
C ALA A 298 -5.32 -18.45 -17.38
N HIS A 299 -6.58 -18.10 -17.73
CA HIS A 299 -7.64 -17.83 -16.77
C HIS A 299 -7.98 -19.05 -15.93
N ASP A 300 -8.17 -20.22 -16.55
CA ASP A 300 -8.53 -21.46 -15.88
C ASP A 300 -7.39 -21.91 -14.94
N ASP A 301 -6.14 -21.80 -15.36
CA ASP A 301 -4.95 -22.09 -14.57
C ASP A 301 -4.86 -21.15 -13.33
N TYR A 302 -5.12 -19.85 -13.52
CA TYR A 302 -5.16 -18.87 -12.42
C TYR A 302 -6.27 -19.16 -11.42
N GLN A 303 -7.48 -19.46 -11.89
CA GLN A 303 -8.61 -19.81 -11.02
C GLN A 303 -8.34 -21.09 -10.21
N ALA A 304 -7.70 -22.07 -10.81
CA ALA A 304 -7.28 -23.30 -10.13
C ALA A 304 -6.26 -23.00 -9.01
N GLN A 305 -5.27 -22.12 -9.26
CA GLN A 305 -4.29 -21.69 -8.25
C GLN A 305 -4.94 -20.94 -7.09
N VAL A 306 -5.84 -19.99 -7.39
CA VAL A 306 -6.59 -19.23 -6.37
C VAL A 306 -7.42 -20.17 -5.50
N LYS A 307 -8.10 -21.15 -6.11
CA LYS A 307 -8.89 -22.13 -5.38
C LYS A 307 -8.01 -23.01 -4.49
N ALA A 308 -6.88 -23.50 -5.01
CA ALA A 308 -5.94 -24.30 -4.24
C ALA A 308 -5.37 -23.55 -3.04
N ALA A 309 -5.01 -22.26 -3.22
CA ALA A 309 -4.55 -21.41 -2.12
C ALA A 309 -5.64 -21.15 -1.07
N GLN A 310 -6.89 -20.97 -1.49
CA GLN A 310 -8.03 -20.82 -0.57
C GLN A 310 -8.33 -22.09 0.22
N ASP A 311 -8.19 -23.25 -0.40
CA ASP A 311 -8.43 -24.54 0.25
C ASP A 311 -7.30 -24.88 1.24
N GLN A 312 -6.05 -24.54 0.93
CA GLN A 312 -4.91 -24.61 1.86
C GLN A 312 -5.10 -23.71 3.08
N ALA A 313 -5.59 -22.49 2.89
CA ALA A 313 -5.85 -21.53 3.98
C ALA A 313 -6.99 -21.98 4.93
N LYS A 314 -7.85 -22.90 4.51
CA LYS A 314 -8.93 -23.46 5.33
C LYS A 314 -8.50 -24.65 6.18
N THR A 315 -7.33 -25.22 5.94
CA THR A 315 -6.82 -26.38 6.70
C THR A 315 -6.15 -25.87 7.99
N PRO A 316 -6.64 -26.20 9.19
CA PRO A 316 -6.01 -25.80 10.44
C PRO A 316 -4.67 -26.53 10.58
N GLY A 317 -3.55 -25.82 10.47
CA GLY A 317 -2.22 -26.38 10.65
C GLY A 317 -1.11 -25.88 9.73
N ALA A 318 -1.42 -25.08 8.70
CA ALA A 318 -0.42 -24.62 7.72
C ALA A 318 0.02 -23.14 7.91
N ALA A 319 -0.04 -22.62 9.12
CA ALA A 319 0.46 -21.29 9.44
C ALA A 319 1.97 -21.33 9.76
N GLY A 320 2.81 -21.67 8.78
CA GLY A 320 4.25 -21.80 9.03
C GLY A 320 5.16 -21.63 7.81
N ALA A 321 4.63 -21.37 6.63
CA ALA A 321 5.47 -21.18 5.45
C ALA A 321 4.87 -20.10 4.52
N ALA A 322 4.94 -18.85 4.92
CA ALA A 322 4.84 -17.75 3.97
C ALA A 322 6.19 -17.64 3.26
N ALA A 323 6.32 -18.30 2.11
CA ALA A 323 7.41 -18.09 1.19
C ALA A 323 7.44 -16.61 0.79
N GLN A 324 8.57 -15.95 0.99
CA GLN A 324 8.86 -14.64 0.41
C GLN A 324 8.67 -14.74 -1.11
N PRO A 325 8.09 -13.73 -1.77
CA PRO A 325 8.07 -13.70 -3.23
C PRO A 325 9.51 -13.65 -3.72
N ASP A 326 9.88 -14.62 -4.56
CA ASP A 326 11.14 -14.67 -5.30
C ASP A 326 11.27 -13.40 -6.17
N ASP A 327 12.16 -12.51 -5.80
CA ASP A 327 12.48 -11.24 -6.50
C ASP A 327 13.31 -11.48 -7.78
N SER A 328 13.40 -12.72 -8.28
CA SER A 328 14.18 -13.07 -9.47
C SER A 328 13.45 -12.84 -10.81
N ARG A 329 12.22 -12.31 -10.80
CA ARG A 329 11.48 -11.94 -12.03
C ARG A 329 11.40 -10.44 -12.26
N LYS A 330 12.52 -9.74 -12.12
CA LYS A 330 12.74 -8.44 -12.79
C LYS A 330 13.40 -8.70 -14.13
N GLY A 331 12.62 -8.85 -15.15
CA GLY A 331 13.09 -8.93 -16.53
C GLY A 331 12.02 -9.55 -17.40
N ASP A 332 11.55 -8.77 -18.36
CA ASP A 332 10.67 -9.11 -19.48
C ASP A 332 9.15 -8.95 -19.27
N LEU A 333 8.75 -7.69 -19.05
CA LEU A 333 7.56 -7.17 -19.69
C LEU A 333 8.04 -6.12 -20.72
N ALA A 334 8.53 -6.61 -21.84
CA ALA A 334 8.69 -5.80 -23.03
C ALA A 334 7.28 -5.31 -23.46
N ALA A 335 7.12 -4.01 -23.54
CA ALA A 335 6.00 -3.40 -24.23
C ALA A 335 6.00 -3.88 -25.69
N PRO A 336 4.85 -4.08 -26.32
CA PRO A 336 4.80 -4.35 -27.74
C PRO A 336 4.98 -3.03 -28.51
N ASP A 337 6.22 -2.61 -28.69
CA ASP A 337 6.63 -1.67 -29.71
C ASP A 337 7.27 -2.47 -30.83
N ASP A 338 6.50 -2.74 -31.89
CA ASP A 338 7.01 -2.86 -33.26
C ASP A 338 5.84 -3.04 -34.21
N VAL A 339 5.31 -1.90 -34.69
CA VAL A 339 4.60 -1.84 -35.95
C VAL A 339 5.61 -1.32 -36.99
N PRO A 340 6.03 -2.11 -37.97
CA PRO A 340 6.99 -1.65 -38.98
C PRO A 340 6.37 -0.55 -39.83
N ALA A 341 7.03 0.59 -39.90
CA ALA A 341 6.77 1.64 -40.84
C ALA A 341 6.97 1.08 -42.28
N LYS A 342 5.90 0.97 -43.04
CA LYS A 342 6.00 0.81 -44.49
C LYS A 342 6.49 2.11 -45.09
N GLN A 343 7.71 2.06 -45.65
CA GLN A 343 8.19 3.03 -46.63
C GLN A 343 7.33 2.89 -47.92
N GLN A 344 6.68 3.94 -48.29
CA GLN A 344 6.60 4.46 -49.66
C GLN A 344 6.17 5.91 -49.58
#